data_ff063c2147703f6dbb796ff2957b014a
#
_entry.id   ff063c2147703f6dbb796ff2957b014a
#
_cell.length_a   1.000
_cell.length_b   1.000
_cell.length_c   1.000
_cell.angle_alpha   90.00
_cell.angle_beta   90.00
_cell.angle_gamma   90.00
#
_symmetry.space_group_name_H-M   'P 1'
#
loop_
_entity.id
_entity.type
_entity.pdbx_description
1 polymer ?
#
loop_
_entity_poly.entity_id
_entity_poly.type
_entity_poly.pdbx_seq_one_letter_code
_entity_poly.pdbx_strand_id
1 'polypeptide(L)'
;VLSGRNLVAGLFAVFLLIFGFALCVPIAVRTASAVLAPSAARIGGMLARMAVSGIGESLSRTGVAIVALAVAVSATIGVSVMVDSFRGSVDDWLQQTLQADIYAGVQRGSLDPGLLDDITALDGIESFSTSRRVQLEDAGGRTQLMAIRMAPGGYAGTEIIDADPGDVWPAWERDDVVLVSEPYAYQNEVSRGDVVQLPTDRGPCAFEIAATYQSYDINASAMLMSRNVYDRHFDDDGVDSVGLYLSGDTGPEAIMARIGEISEGRQEIRFNSNARIRELSLEIFDRTFIITDVLYWLAVGVAFIGILGAMLALQLERGRELAVLRALGMTPSQLGGMITTQTAVIGLFSGVAAVPLGTVMAYVLIEVINRRAFGWQIDMLVAPDILLSAIAFAIGAALLAGIYPALRAARSEPAAAMREE
;
A
#
# COMPACT_ATOMS: atom_id res chain seq x y z
N VAL A 1 24.81 -11.72 -14.57
CA VAL A 1 24.12 -10.49 -14.94
C VAL A 1 22.75 -10.55 -14.29
N LEU A 2 22.55 -9.82 -13.19
CA LEU A 2 21.25 -9.73 -12.53
C LEU A 2 20.36 -8.88 -13.47
N SER A 3 19.32 -9.49 -14.03
CA SER A 3 18.30 -8.76 -14.77
C SER A 3 17.76 -7.62 -13.89
N GLY A 4 17.58 -6.42 -14.46
CA GLY A 4 17.07 -5.25 -13.73
C GLY A 4 15.70 -5.48 -13.04
N ARG A 5 15.05 -6.59 -13.37
CA ARG A 5 13.75 -7.06 -12.86
C ARG A 5 13.83 -8.12 -11.75
N ASN A 6 15.03 -8.44 -11.25
CA ASN A 6 15.17 -9.47 -10.23
C ASN A 6 14.59 -8.99 -8.88
N LEU A 7 13.46 -9.57 -8.48
CA LEU A 7 12.78 -9.28 -7.20
C LEU A 7 13.68 -9.59 -6.00
N VAL A 8 14.48 -10.69 -6.08
CA VAL A 8 15.39 -11.09 -4.99
C VAL A 8 16.47 -10.02 -4.77
N ALA A 9 16.97 -9.40 -5.83
CA ALA A 9 17.93 -8.30 -5.71
C ALA A 9 17.30 -7.06 -5.03
N GLY A 10 16.03 -6.77 -5.30
CA GLY A 10 15.29 -5.71 -4.60
C GLY A 10 15.14 -5.98 -3.11
N LEU A 11 14.72 -7.18 -2.73
CA LEU A 11 14.58 -7.58 -1.32
C LEU A 11 15.95 -7.57 -0.60
N PHE A 12 17.02 -8.01 -1.27
CA PHE A 12 18.35 -7.95 -0.70
C PHE A 12 18.85 -6.50 -0.49
N ALA A 13 18.49 -5.59 -1.39
CA ALA A 13 18.78 -4.16 -1.20
C ALA A 13 18.08 -3.57 0.03
N VAL A 14 16.81 -3.92 0.27
CA VAL A 14 16.09 -3.53 1.50
C VAL A 14 16.78 -4.09 2.74
N PHE A 15 17.20 -5.35 2.72
CA PHE A 15 17.93 -5.94 3.83
C PHE A 15 19.25 -5.17 4.13
N LEU A 16 20.05 -4.86 3.11
CA LEU A 16 21.26 -4.08 3.27
C LEU A 16 21.01 -2.66 3.78
N LEU A 17 19.91 -2.04 3.34
CA LEU A 17 19.49 -0.72 3.80
C LEU A 17 19.14 -0.74 5.29
N ILE A 18 18.33 -1.71 5.73
CA ILE A 18 18.00 -1.88 7.16
C ILE A 18 19.25 -2.13 7.99
N PHE A 19 20.13 -3.02 7.51
CA PHE A 19 21.37 -3.34 8.22
C PHE A 19 22.32 -2.14 8.31
N GLY A 20 22.52 -1.41 7.21
CA GLY A 20 23.33 -0.19 7.19
C GLY A 20 22.77 0.89 8.12
N PHE A 21 21.46 1.08 8.12
CA PHE A 21 20.81 2.01 9.04
C PHE A 21 20.98 1.59 10.50
N ALA A 22 20.81 0.30 10.81
CA ALA A 22 20.99 -0.24 12.15
C ALA A 22 22.37 0.08 12.73
N LEU A 23 23.42 0.08 11.90
CA LEU A 23 24.77 0.47 12.29
C LEU A 23 24.93 1.98 12.54
N CYS A 24 24.14 2.80 11.86
CA CYS A 24 24.20 4.28 12.01
C CYS A 24 23.42 4.79 13.22
N VAL A 25 22.33 4.11 13.63
CA VAL A 25 21.44 4.55 14.73
C VAL A 25 22.19 4.82 16.04
N PRO A 26 23.10 3.95 16.54
CA PRO A 26 23.80 4.22 17.79
C PRO A 26 24.61 5.53 17.76
N ILE A 27 25.25 5.82 16.63
CA ILE A 27 26.01 7.06 16.43
C ILE A 27 25.06 8.26 16.43
N ALA A 28 23.96 8.18 15.71
CA ALA A 28 22.94 9.23 15.67
C ALA A 28 22.32 9.51 17.04
N VAL A 29 22.01 8.47 17.82
CA VAL A 29 21.47 8.60 19.18
C VAL A 29 22.49 9.21 20.13
N ARG A 30 23.74 8.84 20.03
CA ARG A 30 24.81 9.44 20.85
C ARG A 30 24.96 10.94 20.60
N THR A 31 24.97 11.34 19.33
CA THR A 31 25.08 12.77 18.97
C THR A 31 23.82 13.53 19.37
N ALA A 32 22.63 12.96 19.11
CA ALA A 32 21.35 13.57 19.48
C ALA A 32 21.22 13.73 21.02
N SER A 33 21.59 12.72 21.82
CA SER A 33 21.53 12.78 23.26
C SER A 33 22.48 13.89 23.82
N ALA A 34 23.68 14.01 23.25
CA ALA A 34 24.63 15.07 23.66
C ALA A 34 24.10 16.48 23.35
N VAL A 35 23.46 16.68 22.21
CA VAL A 35 22.87 17.96 21.78
C VAL A 35 21.61 18.31 22.58
N LEU A 36 20.77 17.31 22.88
CA LEU A 36 19.48 17.52 23.56
C LEU A 36 19.59 17.59 25.08
N ALA A 37 20.64 17.03 25.69
CA ALA A 37 20.83 17.05 27.15
C ALA A 37 20.76 18.47 27.79
N PRO A 38 21.38 19.54 27.24
CA PRO A 38 21.25 20.88 27.79
C PRO A 38 19.83 21.46 27.68
N SER A 39 19.11 21.15 26.60
CA SER A 39 17.72 21.58 26.39
C SER A 39 16.77 20.83 27.33
N ALA A 40 16.98 19.53 27.54
CA ALA A 40 16.23 18.73 28.49
C ALA A 40 16.33 19.27 29.92
N ALA A 41 17.50 19.81 30.30
CA ALA A 41 17.69 20.46 31.60
C ALA A 41 16.78 21.70 31.79
N ARG A 42 16.51 22.47 30.74
CA ARG A 42 15.65 23.66 30.77
C ARG A 42 14.16 23.31 30.92
N ILE A 43 13.72 22.19 30.35
CA ILE A 43 12.29 21.78 30.31
C ILE A 43 11.93 20.92 31.52
N GLY A 44 12.74 19.92 31.85
CA GLY A 44 12.45 18.92 32.89
C GLY A 44 13.46 18.91 34.07
N GLY A 45 14.31 19.94 34.16
CA GLY A 45 15.28 20.07 35.24
C GLY A 45 16.40 19.02 35.19
N MET A 46 17.08 18.85 36.34
CA MET A 46 18.25 17.97 36.45
C MET A 46 17.93 16.48 36.15
N LEU A 47 16.70 16.02 36.51
CA LEU A 47 16.26 14.63 36.26
C LEU A 47 16.17 14.33 34.79
N ALA A 48 15.58 15.22 33.99
CA ALA A 48 15.49 15.04 32.54
C ALA A 48 16.87 15.05 31.85
N ARG A 49 17.77 15.91 32.34
CA ARG A 49 19.17 15.94 31.86
C ARG A 49 19.88 14.60 32.15
N MET A 50 19.75 14.08 33.39
CA MET A 50 20.34 12.80 33.77
C MET A 50 19.74 11.62 32.94
N ALA A 51 18.44 11.65 32.66
CA ALA A 51 17.79 10.64 31.85
C ALA A 51 18.35 10.64 30.41
N VAL A 52 18.49 11.81 29.78
CA VAL A 52 18.97 11.93 28.39
C VAL A 52 20.47 11.61 28.28
N SER A 53 21.32 12.14 29.19
CA SER A 53 22.75 11.85 29.16
C SER A 53 23.07 10.39 29.48
N GLY A 54 22.30 9.78 30.39
CA GLY A 54 22.43 8.35 30.73
C GLY A 54 22.20 7.40 29.58
N ILE A 55 21.41 7.78 28.55
CA ILE A 55 21.23 6.99 27.33
C ILE A 55 22.54 6.94 26.53
N GLY A 56 23.23 8.08 26.39
CA GLY A 56 24.50 8.14 25.67
C GLY A 56 25.61 7.29 26.31
N GLU A 57 25.62 7.20 27.63
CA GLU A 57 26.61 6.42 28.40
C GLU A 57 26.31 4.91 28.38
N SER A 58 25.02 4.52 28.30
CA SER A 58 24.59 3.11 28.29
C SER A 58 24.34 2.55 26.90
N LEU A 59 24.83 3.24 25.85
CA LEU A 59 24.48 2.95 24.44
C LEU A 59 24.86 1.54 23.97
N SER A 60 25.88 0.92 24.59
CA SER A 60 26.29 -0.46 24.27
C SER A 60 25.16 -1.49 24.47
N ARG A 61 24.17 -1.18 25.31
CA ARG A 61 23.04 -2.06 25.63
C ARG A 61 21.69 -1.48 25.25
N THR A 62 21.44 -0.23 25.57
CA THR A 62 20.23 0.48 25.15
C THR A 62 20.20 0.71 23.63
N GLY A 63 21.36 0.79 22.99
CA GLY A 63 21.48 0.94 21.55
C GLY A 63 20.83 -0.19 20.76
N VAL A 64 20.96 -1.44 21.21
CA VAL A 64 20.31 -2.59 20.55
C VAL A 64 18.79 -2.48 20.64
N ALA A 65 18.25 -2.07 21.79
CA ALA A 65 16.81 -1.88 21.98
C ALA A 65 16.27 -0.73 21.12
N ILE A 66 17.02 0.39 21.04
CA ILE A 66 16.67 1.53 20.19
C ILE A 66 16.64 1.13 18.72
N VAL A 67 17.67 0.39 18.26
CA VAL A 67 17.75 -0.12 16.88
C VAL A 67 16.58 -1.06 16.60
N ALA A 68 16.30 -2.02 17.48
CA ALA A 68 15.21 -2.98 17.29
C ALA A 68 13.85 -2.27 17.18
N LEU A 69 13.58 -1.30 18.07
CA LEU A 69 12.36 -0.51 18.01
C LEU A 69 12.32 0.37 16.75
N ALA A 70 13.41 1.05 16.40
CA ALA A 70 13.48 1.90 15.22
C ALA A 70 13.25 1.10 13.93
N VAL A 71 13.85 -0.09 13.80
CA VAL A 71 13.64 -0.99 12.66
C VAL A 71 12.20 -1.50 12.62
N ALA A 72 11.63 -1.93 13.74
CA ALA A 72 10.24 -2.38 13.79
C ALA A 72 9.26 -1.27 13.37
N VAL A 73 9.42 -0.06 13.93
CA VAL A 73 8.59 1.10 13.60
C VAL A 73 8.81 1.55 12.16
N SER A 74 10.05 1.51 11.63
CA SER A 74 10.32 1.86 10.23
C SER A 74 9.68 0.87 9.25
N ALA A 75 9.71 -0.41 9.56
CA ALA A 75 9.01 -1.42 8.75
C ALA A 75 7.50 -1.15 8.72
N THR A 76 6.93 -0.77 9.85
CA THR A 76 5.52 -0.35 9.93
C THR A 76 5.25 0.88 9.07
N ILE A 77 6.04 1.95 9.20
CA ILE A 77 5.89 3.15 8.35
C ILE A 77 5.97 2.76 6.88
N GLY A 78 6.99 1.97 6.50
CA GLY A 78 7.20 1.55 5.12
C GLY A 78 6.00 0.81 4.53
N VAL A 79 5.46 -0.14 5.26
CA VAL A 79 4.31 -0.93 4.81
C VAL A 79 3.02 -0.13 4.87
N SER A 80 2.79 0.67 5.92
CA SER A 80 1.58 1.51 6.03
C SER A 80 1.51 2.54 4.90
N VAL A 81 2.62 3.24 4.61
CA VAL A 81 2.70 4.18 3.49
C VAL A 81 2.46 3.47 2.15
N MET A 82 3.01 2.26 1.96
CA MET A 82 2.78 1.48 0.73
C MET A 82 1.30 1.09 0.59
N VAL A 83 0.68 0.57 1.64
CA VAL A 83 -0.73 0.13 1.61
C VAL A 83 -1.67 1.31 1.40
N ASP A 84 -1.44 2.43 2.09
CA ASP A 84 -2.24 3.64 1.96
C ASP A 84 -2.11 4.27 0.57
N SER A 85 -0.87 4.36 0.05
CA SER A 85 -0.60 4.81 -1.33
C SER A 85 -1.29 3.93 -2.36
N PHE A 86 -1.23 2.60 -2.20
CA PHE A 86 -1.87 1.67 -3.12
C PHE A 86 -3.39 1.77 -3.04
N ARG A 87 -3.94 1.87 -1.82
CA ARG A 87 -5.37 2.08 -1.62
C ARG A 87 -5.87 3.37 -2.29
N GLY A 88 -5.13 4.47 -2.13
CA GLY A 88 -5.43 5.74 -2.79
C GLY A 88 -5.40 5.61 -4.31
N SER A 89 -4.33 5.03 -4.87
CA SER A 89 -4.20 4.84 -6.32
C SER A 89 -5.31 3.94 -6.91
N VAL A 90 -5.71 2.88 -6.18
CA VAL A 90 -6.84 2.02 -6.62
C VAL A 90 -8.16 2.77 -6.54
N ASP A 91 -8.38 3.58 -5.51
CA ASP A 91 -9.60 4.37 -5.36
C ASP A 91 -9.73 5.43 -6.45
N ASP A 92 -8.65 6.15 -6.73
CA ASP A 92 -8.60 7.15 -7.82
C ASP A 92 -8.82 6.49 -9.19
N TRP A 93 -8.17 5.35 -9.43
CA TRP A 93 -8.37 4.57 -10.65
C TRP A 93 -9.81 4.07 -10.80
N LEU A 94 -10.44 3.56 -9.73
CA LEU A 94 -11.84 3.14 -9.77
C LEU A 94 -12.77 4.32 -10.06
N GLN A 95 -12.53 5.48 -9.46
CA GLN A 95 -13.31 6.69 -9.73
C GLN A 95 -13.20 7.12 -11.19
N GLN A 96 -12.00 7.02 -11.76
CA GLN A 96 -11.76 7.38 -13.14
C GLN A 96 -12.30 6.33 -14.12
N THR A 97 -12.08 5.04 -13.86
CA THR A 97 -12.47 3.96 -14.80
C THR A 97 -13.96 3.67 -14.79
N LEU A 98 -14.62 3.78 -13.61
CA LEU A 98 -16.05 3.51 -13.49
C LEU A 98 -16.88 4.75 -13.89
N GLN A 99 -16.99 5.02 -15.19
CA GLN A 99 -17.72 6.17 -15.72
C GLN A 99 -19.22 5.93 -15.92
N ALA A 100 -19.62 4.68 -16.15
CA ALA A 100 -21.04 4.32 -16.26
C ALA A 100 -21.71 4.27 -14.87
N ASP A 101 -22.98 4.62 -14.79
CA ASP A 101 -23.75 4.61 -13.54
C ASP A 101 -24.10 3.20 -13.08
N ILE A 102 -24.38 2.30 -14.04
CA ILE A 102 -24.71 0.89 -13.81
C ILE A 102 -23.87 0.03 -14.72
N TYR A 103 -23.33 -1.05 -14.17
CA TYR A 103 -22.69 -2.12 -14.92
C TYR A 103 -23.53 -3.38 -14.78
N ALA A 104 -23.96 -3.94 -15.92
CA ALA A 104 -24.69 -5.19 -15.98
C ALA A 104 -23.96 -6.19 -16.86
N GLY A 105 -23.98 -7.48 -16.50
CA GLY A 105 -23.27 -8.48 -17.26
C GLY A 105 -23.54 -9.90 -16.79
N VAL A 106 -23.02 -10.86 -17.56
CA VAL A 106 -23.12 -12.29 -17.27
C VAL A 106 -21.81 -12.87 -16.78
N GLN A 107 -21.88 -13.90 -15.94
CA GLN A 107 -20.66 -14.56 -15.46
C GLN A 107 -20.04 -15.51 -16.49
N ARG A 108 -20.84 -16.08 -17.35
CA ARG A 108 -20.42 -17.04 -18.38
C ARG A 108 -21.28 -16.86 -19.62
N GLY A 109 -20.64 -17.01 -20.78
CA GLY A 109 -21.31 -16.84 -22.08
C GLY A 109 -21.40 -15.36 -22.45
N SER A 110 -22.43 -15.01 -23.17
CA SER A 110 -22.76 -13.64 -23.61
C SER A 110 -24.19 -13.26 -23.21
N LEU A 111 -24.45 -11.97 -23.11
CA LEU A 111 -25.79 -11.43 -22.94
C LEU A 111 -26.64 -11.82 -24.14
N ASP A 112 -27.87 -12.19 -23.87
CA ASP A 112 -28.89 -12.39 -24.92
C ASP A 112 -29.07 -11.09 -25.71
N PRO A 113 -28.91 -11.09 -27.03
CA PRO A 113 -29.00 -9.86 -27.82
C PRO A 113 -30.34 -9.13 -27.65
N GLY A 114 -31.47 -9.88 -27.61
CA GLY A 114 -32.79 -9.28 -27.41
C GLY A 114 -32.94 -8.66 -26.01
N LEU A 115 -32.27 -9.25 -25.00
CA LEU A 115 -32.25 -8.67 -23.65
C LEU A 115 -31.37 -7.42 -23.57
N LEU A 116 -30.24 -7.40 -24.27
CA LEU A 116 -29.40 -6.24 -24.40
C LEU A 116 -30.14 -5.06 -25.06
N ASP A 117 -30.88 -5.34 -26.16
CA ASP A 117 -31.70 -4.34 -26.85
C ASP A 117 -32.78 -3.79 -25.94
N ASP A 118 -33.49 -4.65 -25.19
CA ASP A 118 -34.52 -4.24 -24.23
C ASP A 118 -33.96 -3.38 -23.09
N ILE A 119 -32.77 -3.75 -22.54
CA ILE A 119 -32.11 -3.00 -21.50
C ILE A 119 -31.68 -1.62 -22.01
N THR A 120 -31.03 -1.56 -23.17
CA THR A 120 -30.50 -0.29 -23.72
C THR A 120 -31.60 0.65 -24.22
N ALA A 121 -32.81 0.13 -24.50
CA ALA A 121 -33.99 0.91 -24.89
C ALA A 121 -34.78 1.46 -23.70
N LEU A 122 -34.40 1.19 -22.46
CA LEU A 122 -35.09 1.70 -21.26
C LEU A 122 -35.04 3.22 -21.21
N ASP A 123 -36.21 3.84 -20.91
CA ASP A 123 -36.26 5.27 -20.65
C ASP A 123 -35.35 5.65 -19.46
N GLY A 124 -34.56 6.69 -19.63
CA GLY A 124 -33.58 7.16 -18.64
C GLY A 124 -32.15 6.70 -18.91
N ILE A 125 -31.89 5.92 -19.97
CA ILE A 125 -30.54 5.60 -20.46
C ILE A 125 -30.21 6.59 -21.58
N GLU A 126 -29.10 7.35 -21.38
CA GLU A 126 -28.59 8.32 -22.34
C GLU A 126 -27.67 7.66 -23.37
N SER A 127 -26.78 6.81 -22.91
CA SER A 127 -25.82 6.08 -23.75
C SER A 127 -25.35 4.80 -23.04
N PHE A 128 -24.67 3.94 -23.77
CA PHE A 128 -24.14 2.70 -23.21
C PHE A 128 -22.82 2.30 -23.88
N SER A 129 -21.98 1.61 -23.10
CA SER A 129 -20.77 0.93 -23.55
C SER A 129 -20.98 -0.58 -23.49
N THR A 130 -20.38 -1.34 -24.38
CA THR A 130 -20.39 -2.80 -24.32
C THR A 130 -18.99 -3.35 -24.28
N SER A 131 -18.78 -4.47 -23.58
CA SER A 131 -17.50 -5.16 -23.58
C SER A 131 -17.63 -6.66 -23.84
N ARG A 132 -16.64 -7.21 -24.54
CA ARG A 132 -16.42 -8.62 -24.77
C ARG A 132 -15.02 -9.00 -24.33
N ARG A 133 -14.87 -10.00 -23.48
CA ARG A 133 -13.58 -10.53 -23.01
C ARG A 133 -13.28 -11.84 -23.69
N VAL A 134 -12.11 -11.91 -24.30
CA VAL A 134 -11.64 -13.11 -24.98
C VAL A 134 -10.26 -13.46 -24.42
N GLN A 135 -10.05 -14.72 -24.10
CA GLN A 135 -8.72 -15.20 -23.74
C GLN A 135 -8.02 -15.68 -25.01
N LEU A 136 -6.89 -15.08 -25.29
CA LEU A 136 -6.02 -15.42 -26.42
C LEU A 136 -4.72 -16.03 -25.89
N GLU A 137 -4.07 -16.84 -26.70
CA GLU A 137 -2.69 -17.29 -26.46
C GLU A 137 -1.77 -16.54 -27.42
N ASP A 138 -0.98 -15.63 -26.88
CA ASP A 138 0.04 -14.91 -27.63
C ASP A 138 1.46 -15.45 -27.34
N ALA A 139 2.48 -14.81 -27.89
CA ALA A 139 3.88 -15.21 -27.68
C ALA A 139 4.32 -15.09 -26.19
N GLY A 140 3.64 -14.28 -25.38
CA GLY A 140 3.89 -14.07 -23.95
C GLY A 140 3.10 -15.03 -23.05
N GLY A 141 2.15 -15.81 -23.61
CA GLY A 141 1.29 -16.74 -22.87
C GLY A 141 -0.20 -16.45 -23.03
N ARG A 142 -0.97 -16.65 -21.96
CA ARG A 142 -2.41 -16.33 -21.98
C ARG A 142 -2.60 -14.84 -21.76
N THR A 143 -3.23 -14.18 -22.72
CA THR A 143 -3.55 -12.76 -22.69
C THR A 143 -5.06 -12.57 -22.76
N GLN A 144 -5.58 -11.63 -21.99
CA GLN A 144 -6.98 -11.24 -22.05
C GLN A 144 -7.13 -10.06 -22.99
N LEU A 145 -7.88 -10.24 -24.08
CA LEU A 145 -8.32 -9.17 -24.96
C LEU A 145 -9.72 -8.71 -24.53
N MET A 146 -9.92 -7.42 -24.40
CA MET A 146 -11.21 -6.80 -24.14
C MET A 146 -11.60 -5.95 -25.34
N ALA A 147 -12.58 -6.41 -26.12
CA ALA A 147 -13.18 -5.62 -27.19
C ALA A 147 -14.28 -4.73 -26.61
N ILE A 148 -14.16 -3.41 -26.80
CA ILE A 148 -15.06 -2.44 -26.17
C ILE A 148 -15.65 -1.54 -27.24
N ARG A 149 -16.96 -1.32 -27.15
CA ARG A 149 -17.63 -0.17 -27.78
C ARG A 149 -17.83 0.87 -26.69
N MET A 150 -17.11 1.96 -26.75
CA MET A 150 -17.19 3.03 -25.74
C MET A 150 -18.30 4.02 -26.06
N ALA A 151 -19.09 4.35 -25.02
CA ALA A 151 -19.94 5.56 -25.06
C ALA A 151 -19.05 6.83 -25.03
N PRO A 152 -19.55 7.99 -25.47
CA PRO A 152 -18.77 9.24 -25.48
C PRO A 152 -18.13 9.58 -24.12
N GLY A 153 -18.81 9.30 -23.00
CA GLY A 153 -18.27 9.49 -21.65
C GLY A 153 -17.22 8.45 -21.24
N GLY A 154 -17.15 7.31 -21.90
CA GLY A 154 -16.27 6.19 -21.51
C GLY A 154 -14.78 6.42 -21.78
N TYR A 155 -14.45 7.26 -22.79
CA TYR A 155 -13.07 7.53 -23.16
C TYR A 155 -12.26 8.21 -22.05
N ALA A 156 -12.91 9.07 -21.25
CA ALA A 156 -12.28 9.74 -20.11
C ALA A 156 -11.91 8.77 -18.97
N GLY A 157 -12.52 7.57 -18.96
CA GLY A 157 -12.29 6.55 -17.95
C GLY A 157 -11.00 5.76 -18.13
N THR A 158 -10.30 5.93 -19.24
CA THR A 158 -9.05 5.20 -19.51
C THR A 158 -7.88 6.19 -19.56
N GLU A 159 -7.00 6.09 -18.57
CA GLU A 159 -5.80 6.93 -18.52
C GLU A 159 -4.72 6.42 -19.46
N ILE A 160 -4.37 7.21 -20.45
CA ILE A 160 -3.28 6.93 -21.39
C ILE A 160 -1.98 7.51 -20.82
N ILE A 161 -0.93 6.66 -20.73
CA ILE A 161 0.33 7.00 -20.04
C ILE A 161 1.34 7.67 -20.98
N ASP A 162 1.47 7.15 -22.21
CA ASP A 162 2.62 7.43 -23.12
C ASP A 162 2.25 8.12 -24.43
N ALA A 163 1.02 8.62 -24.55
CA ALA A 163 0.51 9.25 -25.76
C ALA A 163 -0.53 10.34 -25.45
N ASP A 164 -0.83 11.20 -26.46
CA ASP A 164 -1.95 12.13 -26.36
C ASP A 164 -3.26 11.38 -26.63
N PRO A 165 -4.23 11.39 -25.71
CA PRO A 165 -5.54 10.77 -25.93
C PRO A 165 -6.25 11.25 -27.20
N GLY A 166 -6.05 12.52 -27.60
CA GLY A 166 -6.65 13.11 -28.81
C GLY A 166 -6.20 12.42 -30.10
N ASP A 167 -4.98 11.88 -30.14
CA ASP A 167 -4.44 11.13 -31.27
C ASP A 167 -4.78 9.65 -31.19
N VAL A 168 -4.78 9.09 -29.96
CA VAL A 168 -4.95 7.66 -29.72
C VAL A 168 -6.37 7.20 -30.05
N TRP A 169 -7.40 7.86 -29.57
CA TRP A 169 -8.78 7.40 -29.69
C TRP A 169 -9.27 7.33 -31.13
N PRO A 170 -8.99 8.31 -32.03
CA PRO A 170 -9.36 8.21 -33.43
C PRO A 170 -8.66 7.07 -34.18
N ALA A 171 -7.42 6.76 -33.85
CA ALA A 171 -6.69 5.61 -34.40
C ALA A 171 -7.26 4.29 -33.88
N TRP A 172 -7.49 4.20 -32.56
CA TRP A 172 -8.04 3.01 -31.91
C TRP A 172 -9.42 2.59 -32.45
N GLU A 173 -10.26 3.53 -32.85
CA GLU A 173 -11.57 3.24 -33.44
C GLU A 173 -11.51 2.75 -34.90
N ARG A 174 -10.46 3.09 -35.65
CA ARG A 174 -10.44 2.88 -37.10
C ARG A 174 -9.34 1.93 -37.57
N ASP A 175 -8.18 2.01 -36.96
CA ASP A 175 -6.98 1.32 -37.43
C ASP A 175 -6.76 0.01 -36.67
N ASP A 176 -5.98 -0.90 -37.23
CA ASP A 176 -5.68 -2.19 -36.59
C ASP A 176 -4.64 -2.01 -35.47
N VAL A 177 -5.07 -1.37 -34.41
CA VAL A 177 -4.24 -1.05 -33.23
C VAL A 177 -4.88 -1.57 -31.95
N VAL A 178 -4.05 -1.74 -30.92
CA VAL A 178 -4.48 -2.12 -29.57
C VAL A 178 -3.88 -1.16 -28.55
N LEU A 179 -4.56 -1.00 -27.41
CA LEU A 179 -3.95 -0.44 -26.21
C LEU A 179 -3.53 -1.59 -25.31
N VAL A 180 -2.39 -1.45 -24.65
CA VAL A 180 -1.90 -2.46 -23.71
C VAL A 180 -1.85 -1.90 -22.29
N SER A 181 -2.16 -2.73 -21.29
CA SER A 181 -2.03 -2.31 -19.91
C SER A 181 -0.55 -2.11 -19.53
N GLU A 182 -0.28 -1.22 -18.58
CA GLU A 182 1.08 -0.99 -18.05
C GLU A 182 1.74 -2.30 -17.59
N PRO A 183 1.08 -3.22 -16.84
CA PRO A 183 1.64 -4.52 -16.50
C PRO A 183 2.03 -5.37 -17.71
N TYR A 184 1.19 -5.41 -18.74
CA TYR A 184 1.49 -6.15 -19.95
C TYR A 184 2.72 -5.58 -20.67
N ALA A 185 2.76 -4.27 -20.85
CA ALA A 185 3.90 -3.59 -21.48
C ALA A 185 5.20 -3.85 -20.71
N TYR A 186 5.14 -3.80 -19.38
CA TYR A 186 6.29 -4.06 -18.53
C TYR A 186 6.75 -5.51 -18.58
N GLN A 187 5.83 -6.49 -18.52
CA GLN A 187 6.17 -7.92 -18.50
C GLN A 187 6.71 -8.42 -19.83
N ASN A 188 6.13 -7.95 -20.94
CA ASN A 188 6.50 -8.39 -22.30
C ASN A 188 7.57 -7.53 -22.97
N GLU A 189 8.05 -6.46 -22.30
CA GLU A 189 9.07 -5.53 -22.82
C GLU A 189 8.64 -4.86 -24.13
N VAL A 190 7.35 -4.53 -24.24
CA VAL A 190 6.78 -3.85 -25.40
C VAL A 190 6.43 -2.41 -25.07
N SER A 191 6.41 -1.56 -26.10
CA SER A 191 6.18 -0.12 -26.02
C SER A 191 5.28 0.34 -27.14
N ARG A 192 4.82 1.58 -27.08
CA ARG A 192 4.09 2.23 -28.16
C ARG A 192 4.85 2.12 -29.50
N GLY A 193 4.15 1.74 -30.55
CA GLY A 193 4.68 1.53 -31.90
C GLY A 193 5.22 0.10 -32.15
N ASP A 194 5.36 -0.74 -31.11
CA ASP A 194 5.67 -2.15 -31.32
C ASP A 194 4.45 -2.89 -31.85
N VAL A 195 4.68 -4.05 -32.46
CA VAL A 195 3.64 -4.86 -33.08
C VAL A 195 3.46 -6.17 -32.31
N VAL A 196 2.21 -6.46 -31.93
CA VAL A 196 1.82 -7.74 -31.33
C VAL A 196 1.09 -8.61 -32.35
N GLN A 197 1.39 -9.92 -32.34
CA GLN A 197 0.70 -10.90 -33.19
C GLN A 197 -0.42 -11.56 -32.36
N LEU A 198 -1.67 -11.37 -32.77
CA LEU A 198 -2.81 -12.00 -32.11
C LEU A 198 -3.43 -13.07 -33.02
N PRO A 199 -3.78 -14.23 -32.46
CA PRO A 199 -4.56 -15.22 -33.17
C PRO A 199 -6.00 -14.70 -33.35
N THR A 200 -6.43 -14.58 -34.58
CA THR A 200 -7.82 -14.21 -34.93
C THR A 200 -8.51 -15.35 -35.68
N ASP A 201 -9.83 -15.28 -35.83
CA ASP A 201 -10.58 -16.30 -36.60
C ASP A 201 -10.21 -16.31 -38.08
N ARG A 202 -9.57 -15.23 -38.56
CA ARG A 202 -9.06 -15.11 -39.92
C ARG A 202 -7.57 -15.43 -40.08
N GLY A 203 -6.97 -15.97 -39.02
CA GLY A 203 -5.53 -16.27 -38.93
C GLY A 203 -4.77 -15.24 -38.08
N PRO A 204 -3.45 -15.44 -37.85
CA PRO A 204 -2.65 -14.50 -37.06
C PRO A 204 -2.60 -13.13 -37.75
N CYS A 205 -2.98 -12.09 -37.03
CA CYS A 205 -2.93 -10.70 -37.46
C CYS A 205 -1.99 -9.88 -36.60
N ALA A 206 -1.33 -8.89 -37.22
CA ALA A 206 -0.43 -7.95 -36.58
C ALA A 206 -1.21 -6.70 -36.15
N PHE A 207 -1.08 -6.30 -34.91
CA PHE A 207 -1.67 -5.08 -34.37
C PHE A 207 -0.56 -4.21 -33.78
N GLU A 208 -0.56 -2.92 -34.12
CA GLU A 208 0.36 -1.95 -33.53
C GLU A 208 -0.14 -1.55 -32.15
N ILE A 209 0.77 -1.35 -31.19
CA ILE A 209 0.45 -0.80 -29.87
C ILE A 209 0.34 0.70 -30.01
N ALA A 210 -0.87 1.26 -29.98
CA ALA A 210 -1.11 2.68 -30.10
C ALA A 210 -0.72 3.45 -28.83
N ALA A 211 -0.92 2.85 -27.65
CA ALA A 211 -0.54 3.42 -26.37
C ALA A 211 -0.59 2.38 -25.23
N THR A 212 0.03 2.77 -24.11
CA THR A 212 -0.08 2.08 -22.84
C THR A 212 -1.11 2.80 -21.96
N TYR A 213 -1.97 2.03 -21.26
CA TYR A 213 -2.97 2.59 -20.34
C TYR A 213 -2.78 2.07 -18.92
N GLN A 214 -3.17 2.89 -17.94
CA GLN A 214 -3.10 2.55 -16.52
C GLN A 214 -4.17 1.51 -16.16
N SER A 215 -3.76 0.44 -15.47
CA SER A 215 -4.67 -0.59 -14.99
C SER A 215 -4.15 -1.27 -13.74
N TYR A 216 -4.99 -1.37 -12.72
CA TYR A 216 -4.75 -2.17 -11.51
C TYR A 216 -5.54 -3.49 -11.54
N ASP A 217 -5.97 -3.97 -12.70
CA ASP A 217 -6.63 -5.27 -12.82
C ASP A 217 -5.64 -6.39 -12.49
N ILE A 218 -6.10 -7.32 -11.65
CA ILE A 218 -5.33 -8.50 -11.19
C ILE A 218 -4.96 -9.43 -12.35
N ASN A 219 -5.74 -9.40 -13.42
CA ASN A 219 -5.45 -10.12 -14.67
C ASN A 219 -4.50 -9.30 -15.56
N ALA A 220 -3.30 -9.11 -15.11
CA ALA A 220 -2.23 -8.22 -15.59
C ALA A 220 -1.94 -8.24 -17.12
N SER A 221 -2.69 -8.96 -17.94
CA SER A 221 -2.44 -9.15 -19.37
C SER A 221 -3.62 -8.63 -20.21
N ALA A 222 -4.24 -7.50 -19.81
CA ALA A 222 -5.36 -6.97 -20.58
C ALA A 222 -4.88 -6.08 -21.73
N MET A 223 -5.38 -6.40 -22.92
CA MET A 223 -5.34 -5.54 -24.10
C MET A 223 -6.73 -4.98 -24.35
N LEU A 224 -6.83 -3.71 -24.74
CA LEU A 224 -8.07 -3.09 -25.19
C LEU A 224 -8.05 -2.95 -26.71
N MET A 225 -9.13 -3.40 -27.35
CA MET A 225 -9.39 -3.26 -28.78
C MET A 225 -10.75 -2.60 -28.99
N SER A 226 -10.87 -1.73 -29.96
CA SER A 226 -12.18 -1.21 -30.37
C SER A 226 -13.08 -2.36 -30.89
N ARG A 227 -14.34 -2.32 -30.53
CA ARG A 227 -15.32 -3.28 -31.07
C ARG A 227 -15.38 -3.25 -32.60
N ASN A 228 -15.18 -2.09 -33.20
CA ASN A 228 -15.15 -1.94 -34.66
C ASN A 228 -13.98 -2.70 -35.29
N VAL A 229 -12.82 -2.73 -34.62
CA VAL A 229 -11.63 -3.47 -35.06
C VAL A 229 -11.85 -4.97 -34.83
N TYR A 230 -12.38 -5.33 -33.66
CA TYR A 230 -12.67 -6.71 -33.28
C TYR A 230 -13.59 -7.39 -34.29
N ASP A 231 -14.69 -6.76 -34.65
CA ASP A 231 -15.68 -7.28 -35.62
C ASP A 231 -15.10 -7.53 -37.04
N ARG A 232 -13.96 -6.91 -37.38
CA ARG A 232 -13.25 -7.15 -38.64
C ARG A 232 -12.43 -8.43 -38.63
N HIS A 233 -11.95 -8.86 -37.47
CA HIS A 233 -10.96 -9.93 -37.32
C HIS A 233 -11.49 -11.16 -36.61
N PHE A 234 -12.61 -11.06 -35.89
CA PHE A 234 -13.23 -12.13 -35.13
C PHE A 234 -14.68 -12.34 -35.54
N ASP A 235 -15.11 -13.59 -35.58
CA ASP A 235 -16.48 -14.00 -35.93
C ASP A 235 -17.32 -14.22 -34.65
N ASP A 236 -17.24 -13.30 -33.69
CA ASP A 236 -17.87 -13.37 -32.36
C ASP A 236 -18.64 -12.07 -32.05
N ASP A 237 -19.97 -12.13 -32.17
CA ASP A 237 -20.87 -11.02 -31.86
C ASP A 237 -21.24 -10.90 -30.37
N GLY A 238 -20.67 -11.75 -29.50
CA GLY A 238 -21.00 -11.81 -28.10
C GLY A 238 -20.69 -10.49 -27.35
N VAL A 239 -21.49 -10.20 -26.31
CA VAL A 239 -21.31 -9.12 -25.36
C VAL A 239 -21.36 -9.69 -23.95
N ASP A 240 -20.35 -9.47 -23.11
CA ASP A 240 -20.30 -10.00 -21.75
C ASP A 240 -20.90 -9.04 -20.74
N SER A 241 -20.71 -7.74 -20.97
CA SER A 241 -21.22 -6.71 -20.08
C SER A 241 -21.56 -5.43 -20.81
N VAL A 242 -22.45 -4.65 -20.20
CA VAL A 242 -22.88 -3.32 -20.64
C VAL A 242 -22.72 -2.35 -19.49
N GLY A 243 -22.15 -1.19 -19.80
CA GLY A 243 -22.13 -0.03 -18.89
C GLY A 243 -23.17 0.99 -19.35
N LEU A 244 -24.09 1.34 -18.48
CA LEU A 244 -25.22 2.23 -18.76
C LEU A 244 -24.96 3.61 -18.17
N TYR A 245 -25.10 4.64 -18.98
CA TYR A 245 -24.99 6.05 -18.59
C TYR A 245 -26.40 6.61 -18.50
N LEU A 246 -26.78 7.12 -17.34
CA LEU A 246 -28.14 7.58 -17.08
C LEU A 246 -28.31 9.06 -17.37
N SER A 247 -29.49 9.44 -17.80
CA SER A 247 -29.85 10.87 -17.88
C SER A 247 -30.05 11.46 -16.47
N GLY A 248 -29.61 12.69 -16.25
CA GLY A 248 -29.35 13.33 -14.96
C GLY A 248 -30.41 13.30 -13.85
N ASP A 249 -31.65 12.90 -14.12
CA ASP A 249 -32.71 12.82 -13.10
C ASP A 249 -33.10 11.37 -12.75
N THR A 250 -32.47 10.35 -13.35
CA THR A 250 -32.86 8.95 -13.16
C THR A 250 -31.94 8.26 -12.15
N GLY A 251 -32.51 7.83 -11.02
CA GLY A 251 -31.74 7.09 -10.00
C GLY A 251 -31.35 5.69 -10.45
N PRO A 252 -30.11 5.24 -10.19
CA PRO A 252 -29.64 3.90 -10.58
C PRO A 252 -30.53 2.76 -10.06
N GLU A 253 -31.09 2.88 -8.86
CA GLU A 253 -31.92 1.85 -8.25
C GLU A 253 -33.19 1.56 -9.06
N ALA A 254 -33.81 2.59 -9.61
CA ALA A 254 -35.04 2.44 -10.41
C ALA A 254 -34.76 1.68 -11.71
N ILE A 255 -33.65 1.99 -12.38
CA ILE A 255 -33.23 1.28 -13.59
C ILE A 255 -32.82 -0.15 -13.27
N MET A 256 -32.07 -0.38 -12.20
CA MET A 256 -31.69 -1.73 -11.76
C MET A 256 -32.91 -2.61 -11.46
N ALA A 257 -33.96 -2.06 -10.82
CA ALA A 257 -35.21 -2.78 -10.59
C ALA A 257 -35.86 -3.20 -11.92
N ARG A 258 -35.94 -2.28 -12.90
CA ARG A 258 -36.47 -2.57 -14.23
C ARG A 258 -35.63 -3.60 -15.01
N ILE A 259 -34.30 -3.54 -14.93
CA ILE A 259 -33.42 -4.54 -15.50
C ILE A 259 -33.71 -5.92 -14.87
N GLY A 260 -33.89 -5.96 -13.54
CA GLY A 260 -34.27 -7.17 -12.83
C GLY A 260 -35.57 -7.78 -13.34
N GLU A 261 -36.61 -6.98 -13.51
CA GLU A 261 -37.92 -7.42 -14.06
C GLU A 261 -37.79 -7.95 -15.49
N ILE A 262 -37.06 -7.26 -16.37
CA ILE A 262 -36.90 -7.68 -17.78
C ILE A 262 -36.04 -8.93 -17.91
N SER A 263 -35.07 -9.13 -17.03
CA SER A 263 -34.18 -10.30 -17.06
C SER A 263 -34.77 -11.54 -16.41
N GLU A 264 -35.87 -11.38 -15.59
CA GLU A 264 -36.49 -12.49 -14.89
C GLU A 264 -37.01 -13.57 -15.84
N GLY A 265 -36.56 -14.79 -15.61
CA GLY A 265 -36.93 -15.96 -16.45
C GLY A 265 -36.24 -16.02 -17.84
N ARG A 266 -35.42 -15.04 -18.22
CA ARG A 266 -34.66 -15.01 -19.49
C ARG A 266 -33.21 -15.39 -19.30
N GLN A 267 -32.49 -14.58 -18.49
CA GLN A 267 -31.06 -14.79 -18.25
C GLN A 267 -30.67 -14.24 -16.87
N GLU A 268 -29.81 -14.96 -16.15
CA GLU A 268 -29.25 -14.47 -14.90
C GLU A 268 -28.21 -13.41 -15.20
N ILE A 269 -28.52 -12.15 -14.84
CA ILE A 269 -27.65 -11.00 -15.01
C ILE A 269 -27.23 -10.51 -13.63
N ARG A 270 -25.96 -10.15 -13.49
CA ARG A 270 -25.46 -9.39 -12.36
C ARG A 270 -25.37 -7.94 -12.74
N PHE A 271 -25.92 -7.09 -11.93
CA PHE A 271 -25.83 -5.64 -12.11
C PHE A 271 -25.52 -4.97 -10.79
N ASN A 272 -24.71 -3.93 -10.87
CA ASN A 272 -24.31 -3.11 -9.73
C ASN A 272 -24.18 -1.66 -10.17
N SER A 273 -24.48 -0.75 -9.23
CA SER A 273 -24.14 0.66 -9.42
C SER A 273 -22.63 0.86 -9.31
N ASN A 274 -22.11 1.88 -9.95
CA ASN A 274 -20.73 2.36 -9.84
C ASN A 274 -20.28 2.45 -8.35
N ALA A 275 -21.08 3.15 -7.52
CA ALA A 275 -20.80 3.29 -6.10
C ALA A 275 -20.63 1.94 -5.38
N ARG A 276 -21.48 0.96 -5.71
CA ARG A 276 -21.42 -0.36 -5.09
C ARG A 276 -20.19 -1.16 -5.54
N ILE A 277 -19.81 -1.07 -6.81
CA ILE A 277 -18.60 -1.73 -7.31
C ILE A 277 -17.37 -1.15 -6.60
N ARG A 278 -17.28 0.18 -6.49
CA ARG A 278 -16.17 0.85 -5.80
C ARG A 278 -16.10 0.43 -4.33
N GLU A 279 -17.23 0.47 -3.61
CA GLU A 279 -17.31 0.04 -2.21
C GLU A 279 -16.83 -1.41 -2.02
N LEU A 280 -17.34 -2.34 -2.83
CA LEU A 280 -16.95 -3.75 -2.77
C LEU A 280 -15.47 -3.95 -3.09
N SER A 281 -14.94 -3.23 -4.08
CA SER A 281 -13.53 -3.32 -4.46
C SER A 281 -12.62 -2.85 -3.34
N LEU A 282 -12.96 -1.73 -2.68
CA LEU A 282 -12.20 -1.22 -1.54
C LEU A 282 -12.35 -2.12 -0.31
N GLU A 283 -13.53 -2.71 -0.06
CA GLU A 283 -13.71 -3.67 1.03
C GLU A 283 -12.84 -4.93 0.81
N ILE A 284 -12.77 -5.45 -0.41
CA ILE A 284 -11.90 -6.59 -0.76
C ILE A 284 -10.43 -6.20 -0.58
N PHE A 285 -10.05 -4.99 -1.00
CA PHE A 285 -8.72 -4.45 -0.80
C PHE A 285 -8.37 -4.41 0.69
N ASP A 286 -9.18 -3.75 1.51
CA ASP A 286 -8.95 -3.59 2.93
C ASP A 286 -8.85 -4.97 3.63
N ARG A 287 -9.71 -5.92 3.27
CA ARG A 287 -9.66 -7.30 3.79
C ARG A 287 -8.36 -8.04 3.42
N THR A 288 -7.82 -7.80 2.24
CA THR A 288 -6.57 -8.43 1.79
C THR A 288 -5.38 -7.97 2.65
N PHE A 289 -5.40 -6.71 3.09
CA PHE A 289 -4.30 -6.13 3.88
C PHE A 289 -4.44 -6.28 5.40
N ILE A 290 -5.51 -6.88 5.92
CA ILE A 290 -5.66 -7.20 7.36
C ILE A 290 -4.47 -8.01 7.90
N ILE A 291 -3.88 -8.90 7.09
CA ILE A 291 -2.70 -9.67 7.49
C ILE A 291 -1.50 -8.77 7.83
N THR A 292 -1.42 -7.61 7.22
CA THR A 292 -0.37 -6.61 7.49
C THR A 292 -0.46 -6.07 8.90
N ASP A 293 -1.67 -5.88 9.43
CA ASP A 293 -1.90 -5.44 10.81
C ASP A 293 -1.41 -6.49 11.81
N VAL A 294 -1.58 -7.77 11.50
CA VAL A 294 -1.07 -8.87 12.35
C VAL A 294 0.45 -8.86 12.40
N LEU A 295 1.11 -8.68 11.26
CA LEU A 295 2.57 -8.56 11.18
C LEU A 295 3.08 -7.34 11.96
N TYR A 296 2.34 -6.22 11.88
CA TYR A 296 2.60 -5.03 12.67
C TYR A 296 2.60 -5.32 14.17
N TRP A 297 1.52 -5.90 14.71
CA TRP A 297 1.43 -6.22 16.12
C TRP A 297 2.50 -7.22 16.59
N LEU A 298 2.92 -8.14 15.72
CA LEU A 298 4.05 -9.06 16.00
C LEU A 298 5.37 -8.28 16.11
N ALA A 299 5.66 -7.40 15.18
CA ALA A 299 6.88 -6.57 15.19
C ALA A 299 6.95 -5.71 16.46
N VAL A 300 5.82 -5.12 16.84
CA VAL A 300 5.66 -4.36 18.07
C VAL A 300 5.91 -5.22 19.30
N GLY A 301 5.33 -6.42 19.36
CA GLY A 301 5.54 -7.35 20.46
C GLY A 301 7.02 -7.72 20.65
N VAL A 302 7.72 -8.00 19.55
CA VAL A 302 9.16 -8.27 19.56
C VAL A 302 9.95 -7.05 20.04
N ALA A 303 9.64 -5.87 19.55
CA ALA A 303 10.29 -4.63 19.97
C ALA A 303 10.04 -4.32 21.46
N PHE A 304 8.81 -4.55 21.94
CA PHE A 304 8.43 -4.40 23.35
C PHE A 304 9.27 -5.33 24.25
N ILE A 305 9.39 -6.61 23.90
CA ILE A 305 10.20 -7.58 24.64
C ILE A 305 11.68 -7.18 24.62
N GLY A 306 12.16 -6.68 23.50
CA GLY A 306 13.53 -6.18 23.36
C GLY A 306 13.82 -4.98 24.29
N ILE A 307 12.94 -4.01 24.36
CA ILE A 307 13.07 -2.84 25.24
C ILE A 307 12.99 -3.27 26.70
N LEU A 308 12.03 -4.12 27.06
CA LEU A 308 11.86 -4.64 28.41
C LEU A 308 13.12 -5.37 28.87
N GLY A 309 13.67 -6.26 28.02
CA GLY A 309 14.91 -6.98 28.31
C GLY A 309 16.11 -6.05 28.50
N ALA A 310 16.28 -5.05 27.61
CA ALA A 310 17.34 -4.08 27.70
C ALA A 310 17.23 -3.20 28.97
N MET A 311 16.02 -2.77 29.35
CA MET A 311 15.79 -1.99 30.55
C MET A 311 16.05 -2.79 31.83
N LEU A 312 15.66 -4.06 31.87
CA LEU A 312 15.96 -4.95 32.99
C LEU A 312 17.47 -5.19 33.13
N ALA A 313 18.17 -5.45 32.04
CA ALA A 313 19.61 -5.63 32.03
C ALA A 313 20.33 -4.36 32.55
N LEU A 314 19.90 -3.18 32.09
CA LEU A 314 20.43 -1.89 32.53
C LEU A 314 20.21 -1.66 34.03
N GLN A 315 19.05 -2.06 34.57
CA GLN A 315 18.79 -1.92 36.00
C GLN A 315 19.65 -2.85 36.87
N LEU A 316 19.87 -4.09 36.42
CA LEU A 316 20.76 -5.02 37.12
C LEU A 316 22.18 -4.47 37.20
N GLU A 317 22.66 -3.87 36.10
CA GLU A 317 24.01 -3.30 36.05
C GLU A 317 24.16 -2.01 36.88
N ARG A 318 23.13 -1.12 36.80
CA ARG A 318 23.13 0.15 37.53
C ARG A 318 22.50 0.04 38.94
N GLY A 319 22.21 -1.15 39.41
CA GLY A 319 21.57 -1.36 40.71
C GLY A 319 22.31 -0.66 41.85
N ARG A 320 23.65 -0.71 41.87
CA ARG A 320 24.48 -0.04 42.86
C ARG A 320 24.43 1.50 42.74
N GLU A 321 24.45 2.03 41.53
CA GLU A 321 24.33 3.49 41.30
C GLU A 321 22.94 3.99 41.74
N LEU A 322 21.87 3.26 41.43
CA LEU A 322 20.51 3.59 41.87
C LEU A 322 20.34 3.50 43.38
N ALA A 323 21.00 2.53 44.05
CA ALA A 323 21.02 2.42 45.50
C ALA A 323 21.75 3.60 46.17
N VAL A 324 22.88 4.05 45.60
CA VAL A 324 23.59 5.24 46.07
C VAL A 324 22.73 6.50 45.93
N LEU A 325 22.05 6.70 44.81
CA LEU A 325 21.13 7.82 44.61
C LEU A 325 19.98 7.81 45.63
N ARG A 326 19.45 6.65 46.00
CA ARG A 326 18.46 6.54 47.08
C ARG A 326 19.05 6.85 48.46
N ALA A 327 20.25 6.38 48.74
CA ALA A 327 20.95 6.69 50.00
C ALA A 327 21.25 8.19 50.16
N LEU A 328 21.46 8.92 49.04
CA LEU A 328 21.62 10.34 48.97
C LEU A 328 20.30 11.13 49.07
N GLY A 329 19.14 10.44 49.25
CA GLY A 329 17.86 11.07 49.53
C GLY A 329 16.88 11.14 48.34
N MET A 330 17.17 10.46 47.23
CA MET A 330 16.25 10.40 46.10
C MET A 330 15.00 9.57 46.48
N THR A 331 13.82 10.14 46.24
CA THR A 331 12.54 9.42 46.53
C THR A 331 12.25 8.32 45.51
N PRO A 332 11.46 7.27 45.89
CA PRO A 332 11.04 6.26 44.96
C PRO A 332 10.32 6.80 43.71
N SER A 333 9.51 7.86 43.86
CA SER A 333 8.82 8.50 42.75
C SER A 333 9.75 9.23 41.80
N GLN A 334 10.82 9.89 42.33
CA GLN A 334 11.83 10.53 41.49
C GLN A 334 12.63 9.49 40.69
N LEU A 335 12.97 8.35 41.30
CA LEU A 335 13.68 7.28 40.64
C LEU A 335 12.80 6.62 39.52
N GLY A 336 11.53 6.34 39.83
CA GLY A 336 10.58 5.86 38.86
C GLY A 336 10.37 6.86 37.71
N GLY A 337 10.22 8.16 38.03
CA GLY A 337 10.11 9.23 37.05
C GLY A 337 11.35 9.35 36.14
N MET A 338 12.56 9.19 36.69
CA MET A 338 13.80 9.20 35.90
C MET A 338 13.79 8.04 34.86
N ILE A 339 13.44 6.83 35.28
CA ILE A 339 13.38 5.66 34.39
C ILE A 339 12.28 5.82 33.34
N THR A 340 11.10 6.30 33.74
CA THR A 340 10.01 6.58 32.78
C THR A 340 10.40 7.64 31.76
N THR A 341 11.08 8.71 32.18
CA THR A 341 11.61 9.72 31.26
C THR A 341 12.65 9.13 30.31
N GLN A 342 13.54 8.28 30.82
CA GLN A 342 14.55 7.60 30.02
C GLN A 342 13.92 6.71 28.96
N THR A 343 12.89 5.92 29.30
CA THR A 343 12.18 5.07 28.32
C THR A 343 11.38 5.89 27.32
N ALA A 344 10.75 7.01 27.73
CA ALA A 344 10.07 7.90 26.80
C ALA A 344 11.03 8.50 25.76
N VAL A 345 12.24 8.91 26.21
CA VAL A 345 13.28 9.45 25.31
C VAL A 345 13.81 8.36 24.37
N ILE A 346 13.97 7.13 24.82
CA ILE A 346 14.31 5.98 23.96
C ILE A 346 13.24 5.79 22.89
N GLY A 347 11.95 5.81 23.26
CA GLY A 347 10.84 5.72 22.31
C GLY A 347 10.85 6.87 21.30
N LEU A 348 11.09 8.10 21.76
CA LEU A 348 11.18 9.28 20.89
C LEU A 348 12.34 9.17 19.90
N PHE A 349 13.54 8.81 20.36
CA PHE A 349 14.70 8.63 19.46
C PHE A 349 14.46 7.52 18.46
N SER A 350 13.88 6.38 18.89
CA SER A 350 13.54 5.28 17.99
C SER A 350 12.49 5.70 16.96
N GLY A 351 11.43 6.39 17.39
CA GLY A 351 10.36 6.86 16.51
C GLY A 351 10.85 7.88 15.48
N VAL A 352 11.63 8.88 15.93
CA VAL A 352 12.22 9.89 15.03
C VAL A 352 13.22 9.26 14.05
N ALA A 353 14.05 8.33 14.51
CA ALA A 353 14.99 7.61 13.67
C ALA A 353 14.26 6.69 12.66
N ALA A 354 13.09 6.14 13.02
CA ALA A 354 12.31 5.28 12.15
C ALA A 354 11.73 6.00 10.93
N VAL A 355 11.44 7.30 11.03
CA VAL A 355 10.82 8.08 9.94
C VAL A 355 11.64 8.05 8.64
N PRO A 356 12.92 8.46 8.61
CA PRO A 356 13.68 8.45 7.36
C PRO A 356 13.87 7.03 6.81
N LEU A 357 14.11 6.03 7.65
CA LEU A 357 14.25 4.65 7.21
C LEU A 357 12.91 4.13 6.65
N GLY A 358 11.80 4.36 7.36
CA GLY A 358 10.47 3.92 6.94
C GLY A 358 10.04 4.56 5.60
N THR A 359 10.32 5.86 5.42
CA THR A 359 10.02 6.55 4.15
C THR A 359 10.87 6.00 3.00
N VAL A 360 12.16 5.75 3.21
CA VAL A 360 13.01 5.11 2.18
C VAL A 360 12.57 3.67 1.91
N MET A 361 12.16 2.92 2.93
CA MET A 361 11.57 1.58 2.74
C MET A 361 10.28 1.64 1.92
N ALA A 362 9.37 2.58 2.21
CA ALA A 362 8.17 2.79 1.42
C ALA A 362 8.49 3.05 -0.05
N TYR A 363 9.44 3.96 -0.31
CA TYR A 363 9.90 4.24 -1.66
C TYR A 363 10.41 2.99 -2.38
N VAL A 364 11.26 2.19 -1.73
CA VAL A 364 11.79 0.95 -2.34
C VAL A 364 10.68 -0.09 -2.54
N LEU A 365 9.73 -0.20 -1.60
CA LEU A 365 8.59 -1.10 -1.73
C LEU A 365 7.69 -0.72 -2.90
N ILE A 366 7.40 0.56 -3.09
CA ILE A 366 6.53 1.09 -4.15
C ILE A 366 7.24 1.07 -5.50
N GLU A 367 8.38 1.78 -5.63
CA GLU A 367 9.04 2.02 -6.91
C GLU A 367 9.84 0.83 -7.43
N VAL A 368 10.36 0.00 -6.53
CA VAL A 368 11.24 -1.09 -6.93
C VAL A 368 10.56 -2.45 -6.83
N ILE A 369 10.00 -2.77 -5.66
CA ILE A 369 9.47 -4.12 -5.42
C ILE A 369 8.12 -4.29 -6.07
N ASN A 370 7.18 -3.36 -5.85
CA ASN A 370 5.85 -3.42 -6.43
C ASN A 370 5.91 -3.41 -7.97
N ARG A 371 6.68 -2.49 -8.56
CA ARG A 371 6.84 -2.41 -10.02
C ARG A 371 7.45 -3.70 -10.61
N ARG A 372 8.41 -4.31 -9.92
CA ARG A 372 9.01 -5.59 -10.37
C ARG A 372 8.08 -6.78 -10.18
N ALA A 373 7.21 -6.75 -9.19
CA ALA A 373 6.29 -7.85 -8.91
C ALA A 373 5.05 -7.82 -9.80
N PHE A 374 4.48 -6.65 -10.02
CA PHE A 374 3.18 -6.48 -10.67
C PHE A 374 3.23 -5.72 -11.99
N GLY A 375 4.21 -4.86 -12.20
CA GLY A 375 4.41 -4.08 -13.43
C GLY A 375 3.71 -2.73 -13.45
N TRP A 376 2.88 -2.37 -12.46
CA TRP A 376 2.21 -1.06 -12.37
C TRP A 376 2.92 -0.08 -11.46
N GLN A 377 2.70 1.20 -11.69
CA GLN A 377 3.16 2.29 -10.83
C GLN A 377 2.08 2.66 -9.82
N ILE A 378 2.52 3.05 -8.64
CA ILE A 378 1.68 3.55 -7.55
C ILE A 378 2.24 4.91 -7.16
N ASP A 379 1.37 5.92 -7.03
CA ASP A 379 1.77 7.24 -6.57
C ASP A 379 2.04 7.22 -5.06
N MET A 380 3.29 7.53 -4.70
CA MET A 380 3.68 7.52 -3.29
C MET A 380 3.08 8.72 -2.54
N LEU A 381 2.16 8.46 -1.64
CA LEU A 381 1.53 9.44 -0.75
C LEU A 381 2.06 9.25 0.67
N VAL A 382 2.84 10.21 1.17
CA VAL A 382 3.32 10.20 2.56
C VAL A 382 2.43 11.11 3.40
N ALA A 383 1.45 10.51 4.05
CA ALA A 383 0.55 11.23 4.93
C ALA A 383 1.25 11.54 6.28
N PRO A 384 1.27 12.81 6.75
CA PRO A 384 1.94 13.20 7.98
C PRO A 384 1.40 12.51 9.24
N ASP A 385 0.13 12.14 9.25
CA ASP A 385 -0.54 11.42 10.34
C ASP A 385 0.02 10.01 10.54
N ILE A 386 0.42 9.30 9.48
CA ILE A 386 1.13 8.00 9.56
C ILE A 386 2.44 8.18 10.31
N LEU A 387 3.21 9.21 9.98
CA LEU A 387 4.51 9.46 10.61
C LEU A 387 4.37 9.86 12.07
N LEU A 388 3.41 10.74 12.39
CA LEU A 388 3.15 11.19 13.75
C LEU A 388 2.61 10.04 14.62
N SER A 389 1.69 9.25 14.11
CA SER A 389 1.15 8.08 14.82
C SER A 389 2.23 7.04 15.10
N ALA A 390 3.15 6.79 14.17
CA ALA A 390 4.27 5.89 14.36
C ALA A 390 5.23 6.37 15.48
N ILE A 391 5.54 7.67 15.53
CA ILE A 391 6.35 8.24 16.61
C ILE A 391 5.62 8.13 17.96
N ALA A 392 4.34 8.51 18.01
CA ALA A 392 3.53 8.40 19.22
C ALA A 392 3.45 6.96 19.71
N PHE A 393 3.31 6.04 18.77
CA PHE A 393 3.30 4.61 19.04
C PHE A 393 4.65 4.10 19.59
N ALA A 394 5.78 4.52 19.02
CA ALA A 394 7.11 4.16 19.52
C ALA A 394 7.32 4.63 20.97
N ILE A 395 6.85 5.85 21.28
CA ILE A 395 6.89 6.39 22.66
C ILE A 395 5.99 5.57 23.58
N GLY A 396 4.76 5.25 23.14
CA GLY A 396 3.81 4.45 23.92
C GLY A 396 4.35 3.05 24.24
N ALA A 397 4.89 2.35 23.22
CA ALA A 397 5.48 1.02 23.38
C ALA A 397 6.68 1.04 24.36
N ALA A 398 7.56 2.06 24.23
CA ALA A 398 8.69 2.23 25.12
C ALA A 398 8.24 2.51 26.57
N LEU A 399 7.25 3.39 26.77
CA LEU A 399 6.68 3.69 28.09
C LEU A 399 6.08 2.44 28.75
N LEU A 400 5.29 1.67 28.00
CA LEU A 400 4.70 0.40 28.51
C LEU A 400 5.79 -0.60 28.92
N ALA A 401 6.85 -0.76 28.11
CA ALA A 401 7.98 -1.60 28.44
C ALA A 401 8.75 -1.08 29.67
N GLY A 402 8.75 0.22 29.91
CA GLY A 402 9.40 0.88 31.04
C GLY A 402 8.66 0.76 32.39
N ILE A 403 7.34 0.45 32.38
CA ILE A 403 6.52 0.42 33.61
C ILE A 403 7.08 -0.59 34.64
N TYR A 404 7.30 -1.82 34.21
CA TYR A 404 7.78 -2.86 35.13
C TYR A 404 9.17 -2.56 35.69
N PRO A 405 10.18 -2.18 34.88
CA PRO A 405 11.46 -1.71 35.38
C PRO A 405 11.35 -0.54 36.36
N ALA A 406 10.55 0.48 36.05
CA ALA A 406 10.37 1.63 36.92
C ALA A 406 9.78 1.26 38.30
N LEU A 407 8.76 0.40 38.31
CA LEU A 407 8.13 -0.08 39.55
C LEU A 407 9.11 -0.93 40.37
N ARG A 408 9.89 -1.80 39.75
CA ARG A 408 10.90 -2.61 40.41
C ARG A 408 11.98 -1.75 41.07
N ALA A 409 12.50 -0.77 40.34
CA ALA A 409 13.50 0.16 40.85
C ALA A 409 12.97 1.03 42.01
N ALA A 410 11.71 1.48 41.93
CA ALA A 410 11.07 2.23 43.00
C ALA A 410 10.89 1.43 44.31
N ARG A 411 10.75 0.10 44.21
CA ARG A 411 10.52 -0.84 45.35
C ARG A 411 11.80 -1.46 45.87
N SER A 412 12.96 -1.31 45.23
CA SER A 412 14.23 -1.89 45.67
C SER A 412 14.68 -1.28 47.00
N GLU A 413 15.10 -2.12 47.95
CA GLU A 413 15.63 -1.71 49.25
C GLU A 413 17.14 -1.35 49.12
N PRO A 414 17.58 -0.13 49.52
CA PRO A 414 18.96 0.29 49.35
C PRO A 414 19.96 -0.60 50.12
N ALA A 415 19.53 -1.14 51.27
CA ALA A 415 20.39 -1.97 52.15
C ALA A 415 20.70 -3.37 51.56
N ALA A 416 19.77 -3.92 50.78
CA ALA A 416 19.98 -5.23 50.11
C ALA A 416 20.93 -5.08 48.92
N ALA A 417 20.77 -4.04 48.11
CA ALA A 417 21.58 -3.78 46.92
C ALA A 417 23.06 -3.43 47.23
N MET A 418 23.36 -3.00 48.44
CA MET A 418 24.75 -2.72 48.91
C MET A 418 25.41 -3.94 49.52
N ARG A 419 24.69 -5.06 49.76
CA ARG A 419 25.22 -6.28 50.38
C ARG A 419 25.50 -7.42 49.39
N GLU A 420 25.01 -7.35 48.19
CA GLU A 420 25.35 -8.32 47.14
C GLU A 420 26.74 -8.00 46.59
N GLU A 421 27.75 -8.78 47.03
CA GLU A 421 29.07 -8.85 46.41
C GLU A 421 29.06 -9.75 45.17
#